data_0a511c08f1730893e1b5a2ef93b54b8a
#
_entry.id   0a511c08f1730893e1b5a2ef93b54b8a
#
_cell.length_a   1.000
_cell.length_b   1.000
_cell.length_c   1.000
_cell.angle_alpha   90.00
_cell.angle_beta   90.00
_cell.angle_gamma   90.00
#
_symmetry.space_group_name_H-M   'P 1'
#
loop_
_entity.id
_entity.type
_entity.pdbx_description
1 polymer ?
#
loop_
_entity_poly.entity_id
_entity_poly.type
_entity_poly.pdbx_seq_one_letter_code
_entity_poly.pdbx_strand_id
1 'polypeptide(L)'
;CPDLAPQMAYEGARIAREAADEAAAIAAEIGLTRKVWVAGSMGPTSKSLSLSPDASDPAFRPYSFDQMYEAYREQAEALIRGGVDMILIETCFDALNTKAALSAISDCHVDFPVIISVSVSDRSGRTLTGQTLEAFYTSVKHYPILAFGLNCSLGAADMTPLVEDMGRWCGSAVSCYPNAGLPNEMGGYDQTPEEMAQQVKEM
;
A
#
# COMPACT_ATOMS: atom_id res chain seq x y z
N CYS A 1 6.84 -9.69 19.80
CA CYS A 1 8.31 -9.64 19.88
C CYS A 1 8.82 -8.63 18.85
N PRO A 2 9.09 -7.37 19.23
CA PRO A 2 9.59 -6.37 18.30
C PRO A 2 10.87 -6.82 17.60
N ASP A 3 11.77 -7.47 18.32
CA ASP A 3 13.08 -7.95 17.82
C ASP A 3 12.97 -8.96 16.67
N LEU A 4 11.81 -9.56 16.45
CA LEU A 4 11.57 -10.50 15.34
C LEU A 4 11.00 -9.84 14.10
N ALA A 5 10.50 -8.60 14.18
CA ALA A 5 9.84 -7.95 13.07
C ALA A 5 10.74 -7.80 11.82
N PRO A 6 12.00 -7.36 11.93
CA PRO A 6 12.90 -7.29 10.78
C PRO A 6 13.23 -8.68 10.19
N GLN A 7 13.38 -9.69 11.05
CA GLN A 7 13.62 -11.06 10.60
C GLN A 7 12.41 -11.63 9.84
N MET A 8 11.19 -11.40 10.33
CA MET A 8 9.96 -11.82 9.67
C MET A 8 9.80 -11.14 8.31
N ALA A 9 10.08 -9.84 8.22
CA ALA A 9 10.03 -9.10 6.97
C ALA A 9 11.06 -9.65 5.94
N TYR A 10 12.28 -9.90 6.39
CA TYR A 10 13.33 -10.50 5.56
C TYR A 10 12.93 -11.89 5.04
N GLU A 11 12.51 -12.79 5.94
CA GLU A 11 12.14 -14.16 5.54
C GLU A 11 10.89 -14.18 4.65
N GLY A 12 9.90 -13.32 4.91
CA GLY A 12 8.74 -13.17 4.03
C GLY A 12 9.12 -12.74 2.61
N ALA A 13 10.01 -11.76 2.49
CA ALA A 13 10.53 -11.30 1.19
C ALA A 13 11.33 -12.40 0.48
N ARG A 14 12.19 -13.13 1.21
CA ARG A 14 12.99 -14.24 0.66
C ARG A 14 12.11 -15.36 0.12
N ILE A 15 11.09 -15.79 0.87
CA ILE A 15 10.14 -16.81 0.43
C ILE A 15 9.38 -16.37 -0.83
N ALA A 16 8.93 -15.11 -0.88
CA ALA A 16 8.26 -14.57 -2.05
C ALA A 16 9.19 -14.51 -3.27
N ARG A 17 10.47 -14.16 -3.07
CA ARG A 17 11.48 -14.14 -4.14
C ARG A 17 11.74 -15.56 -4.68
N GLU A 18 11.92 -16.54 -3.81
CA GLU A 18 12.11 -17.95 -4.23
C GLU A 18 10.92 -18.45 -5.04
N ALA A 19 9.69 -18.18 -4.58
CA ALA A 19 8.47 -18.58 -5.32
C ALA A 19 8.37 -17.87 -6.68
N ALA A 20 8.76 -16.61 -6.77
CA ALA A 20 8.76 -15.85 -8.01
C ALA A 20 9.79 -16.37 -9.02
N ASP A 21 10.97 -16.75 -8.55
CA ASP A 21 12.05 -17.32 -9.38
C ASP A 21 11.66 -18.71 -9.88
N GLU A 22 11.05 -19.55 -9.03
CA GLU A 22 10.50 -20.84 -9.41
C GLU A 22 9.41 -20.71 -10.47
N ALA A 23 8.48 -19.80 -10.29
CA ALA A 23 7.42 -19.54 -11.27
C ALA A 23 7.97 -19.06 -12.62
N ALA A 24 9.02 -18.25 -12.61
CA ALA A 24 9.70 -17.82 -13.83
C ALA A 24 10.43 -18.96 -14.54
N ALA A 25 11.05 -19.87 -13.78
CA ALA A 25 11.71 -21.06 -14.30
C ALA A 25 10.70 -22.02 -14.96
N ILE A 26 9.60 -22.32 -14.30
CA ILE A 26 8.50 -23.14 -14.84
C ILE A 26 7.95 -22.53 -16.15
N ALA A 27 7.76 -21.21 -16.19
CA ALA A 27 7.33 -20.53 -17.41
C ALA A 27 8.32 -20.71 -18.56
N ALA A 28 9.63 -20.66 -18.28
CA ALA A 28 10.68 -20.87 -19.28
C ALA A 28 10.69 -22.29 -19.87
N GLU A 29 10.37 -23.31 -19.09
CA GLU A 29 10.27 -24.72 -19.56
C GLU A 29 9.18 -24.89 -20.63
N ILE A 30 8.14 -24.07 -20.60
CA ILE A 30 7.06 -24.08 -21.61
C ILE A 30 7.24 -22.99 -22.68
N GLY A 31 8.44 -22.42 -22.80
CA GLY A 31 8.80 -21.42 -23.81
C GLY A 31 8.26 -20.01 -23.57
N LEU A 32 7.82 -19.69 -22.34
CA LEU A 32 7.35 -18.37 -21.97
C LEU A 32 8.46 -17.62 -21.21
N THR A 33 8.85 -16.45 -21.70
CA THR A 33 9.71 -15.53 -20.95
C THR A 33 8.81 -14.65 -20.05
N ARG A 34 8.84 -14.92 -18.74
CA ARG A 34 8.05 -14.17 -17.76
C ARG A 34 8.95 -13.72 -16.60
N LYS A 35 8.97 -12.41 -16.35
CA LYS A 35 9.52 -11.87 -15.11
C LYS A 35 8.38 -11.78 -14.07
N VAL A 36 8.61 -12.34 -12.89
CA VAL A 36 7.69 -12.25 -11.75
C VAL A 36 8.30 -11.27 -10.76
N TRP A 37 7.58 -10.20 -10.49
CA TRP A 37 8.00 -9.14 -9.58
C TRP A 37 7.53 -9.43 -8.15
N VAL A 38 8.35 -9.07 -7.17
CA VAL A 38 8.02 -9.17 -5.75
C VAL A 38 7.89 -7.78 -5.18
N ALA A 39 6.71 -7.47 -4.61
CA ALA A 39 6.46 -6.23 -3.88
C ALA A 39 6.50 -6.51 -2.37
N GLY A 40 7.38 -5.82 -1.66
CA GLY A 40 7.44 -5.86 -0.20
C GLY A 40 6.37 -4.97 0.41
N SER A 41 5.39 -5.56 1.10
CA SER A 41 4.29 -4.80 1.72
C SER A 41 4.74 -4.11 3.00
N MET A 42 4.43 -2.81 3.11
CA MET A 42 4.56 -1.99 4.31
C MET A 42 3.19 -1.40 4.63
N GLY A 43 2.49 -1.97 5.60
CA GLY A 43 1.15 -1.52 6.00
C GLY A 43 1.18 -0.27 6.87
N PRO A 44 0.00 0.30 7.19
CA PRO A 44 -0.12 1.35 8.17
C PRO A 44 0.23 0.78 9.55
N THR A 45 0.73 1.62 10.43
CA THR A 45 0.87 1.27 11.83
C THR A 45 -0.48 1.42 12.55
N SER A 46 -0.60 0.88 13.75
CA SER A 46 -1.75 1.16 14.63
C SER A 46 -1.75 2.59 15.20
N LYS A 47 -0.79 3.44 14.77
CA LYS A 47 -0.60 4.80 15.27
C LYS A 47 -0.61 5.80 14.12
N SER A 48 -1.19 6.97 14.38
CA SER A 48 -1.23 8.09 13.47
C SER A 48 -0.36 9.23 13.99
N LEU A 49 0.42 9.82 13.11
CA LEU A 49 1.18 11.04 13.41
C LEU A 49 0.29 12.29 13.28
N SER A 50 -0.82 12.20 12.56
CA SER A 50 -1.73 13.33 12.32
C SER A 50 -2.90 13.41 13.29
N LEU A 51 -3.29 12.27 13.91
CA LEU A 51 -4.44 12.19 14.80
C LEU A 51 -4.02 11.95 16.25
N SER A 52 -4.70 12.62 17.19
CA SER A 52 -4.60 12.28 18.60
C SER A 52 -5.47 11.05 18.92
N PRO A 53 -4.98 10.07 19.66
CA PRO A 53 -5.82 9.00 20.21
C PRO A 53 -6.62 9.45 21.43
N ASP A 54 -6.35 10.64 21.98
CA ASP A 54 -7.03 11.22 23.12
C ASP A 54 -7.94 12.40 22.66
N ALA A 55 -9.24 12.19 22.75
CA ALA A 55 -10.22 13.22 22.38
C ALA A 55 -10.17 14.47 23.29
N SER A 56 -9.64 14.34 24.51
CA SER A 56 -9.51 15.44 25.46
C SER A 56 -8.24 16.28 25.25
N ASP A 57 -7.24 15.72 24.57
CA ASP A 57 -6.01 16.41 24.17
C ASP A 57 -5.74 16.26 22.65
N PRO A 58 -6.30 17.13 21.82
CA PRO A 58 -6.10 17.08 20.38
C PRO A 58 -4.65 17.29 19.92
N ALA A 59 -3.80 17.85 20.77
CA ALA A 59 -2.38 18.08 20.47
C ALA A 59 -1.50 16.87 20.78
N PHE A 60 -1.97 15.93 21.58
CA PHE A 60 -1.20 14.77 21.97
C PHE A 60 -0.82 13.89 20.77
N ARG A 61 0.45 13.52 20.71
CA ARG A 61 0.99 12.54 19.73
C ARG A 61 1.81 11.51 20.49
N PRO A 62 1.39 10.22 20.46
CA PRO A 62 2.09 9.16 21.22
C PRO A 62 3.46 8.81 20.63
N TYR A 63 3.69 9.19 19.36
CA TYR A 63 4.96 8.93 18.66
C TYR A 63 5.41 10.16 17.88
N SER A 64 6.73 10.33 17.76
CA SER A 64 7.33 11.32 16.89
C SER A 64 7.48 10.80 15.45
N PHE A 65 7.72 11.72 14.51
CA PHE A 65 8.08 11.37 13.14
C PHE A 65 9.31 10.47 13.09
N ASP A 66 10.35 10.77 13.88
CA ASP A 66 11.60 10.01 13.89
C ASP A 66 11.39 8.57 14.39
N GLN A 67 10.54 8.38 15.40
CA GLN A 67 10.20 7.03 15.87
C GLN A 67 9.45 6.21 14.81
N MET A 68 8.57 6.85 14.06
CA MET A 68 7.84 6.22 12.97
C MET A 68 8.78 5.90 11.79
N TYR A 69 9.66 6.84 11.46
CA TYR A 69 10.69 6.69 10.45
C TYR A 69 11.60 5.49 10.76
N GLU A 70 12.12 5.38 12.00
CA GLU A 70 12.99 4.25 12.39
C GLU A 70 12.28 2.90 12.26
N ALA A 71 11.01 2.82 12.68
CA ALA A 71 10.22 1.59 12.55
C ALA A 71 10.05 1.18 11.06
N TYR A 72 9.77 2.14 10.19
CA TYR A 72 9.67 1.86 8.74
C TYR A 72 11.05 1.56 8.12
N ARG A 73 12.13 2.18 8.59
CA ARG A 73 13.48 1.93 8.10
C ARG A 73 13.92 0.49 8.35
N GLU A 74 13.72 -0.02 9.56
CA GLU A 74 14.02 -1.41 9.90
C GLU A 74 13.27 -2.40 8.98
N GLN A 75 12.01 -2.14 8.71
CA GLN A 75 11.20 -2.99 7.83
C GLN A 75 11.66 -2.88 6.38
N ALA A 76 11.90 -1.67 5.86
CA ALA A 76 12.33 -1.43 4.48
C ALA A 76 13.68 -2.10 4.21
N GLU A 77 14.68 -1.92 5.10
CA GLU A 77 15.99 -2.57 5.00
C GLU A 77 15.85 -4.11 4.93
N ALA A 78 15.00 -4.68 5.77
CA ALA A 78 14.77 -6.11 5.80
C ALA A 78 14.12 -6.65 4.53
N LEU A 79 13.09 -5.97 4.00
CA LEU A 79 12.41 -6.31 2.77
C LEU A 79 13.36 -6.23 1.56
N ILE A 80 14.11 -5.12 1.43
CA ILE A 80 15.08 -4.91 0.34
C ILE A 80 16.16 -5.99 0.37
N ARG A 81 16.72 -6.26 1.53
CA ARG A 81 17.71 -7.32 1.72
C ARG A 81 17.16 -8.71 1.41
N GLY A 82 15.86 -8.95 1.65
CA GLY A 82 15.15 -10.18 1.32
C GLY A 82 14.87 -10.38 -0.17
N GLY A 83 15.15 -9.35 -1.00
CA GLY A 83 15.14 -9.46 -2.46
C GLY A 83 13.84 -9.02 -3.12
N VAL A 84 13.07 -8.11 -2.51
CA VAL A 84 11.93 -7.50 -3.18
C VAL A 84 12.38 -6.58 -4.33
N ASP A 85 11.59 -6.48 -5.38
CA ASP A 85 11.85 -5.60 -6.53
C ASP A 85 11.31 -4.17 -6.32
N MET A 86 10.33 -4.01 -5.43
CA MET A 86 9.68 -2.75 -5.10
C MET A 86 9.07 -2.80 -3.70
N ILE A 87 8.78 -1.64 -3.13
CA ILE A 87 8.00 -1.52 -1.89
C ILE A 87 6.58 -1.09 -2.23
N LEU A 88 5.60 -1.74 -1.61
CA LEU A 88 4.19 -1.36 -1.62
C LEU A 88 3.81 -0.80 -0.25
N ILE A 89 3.73 0.54 -0.14
CA ILE A 89 3.18 1.19 1.05
C ILE A 89 1.66 1.18 0.89
N GLU A 90 0.98 0.26 1.55
CA GLU A 90 -0.44 0.02 1.32
C GLU A 90 -1.34 0.33 2.52
N THR A 91 -2.63 0.51 2.21
CA THR A 91 -3.67 0.84 3.21
C THR A 91 -3.38 2.15 3.96
N CYS A 92 -2.73 3.08 3.26
CA CYS A 92 -2.34 4.36 3.83
C CYS A 92 -3.57 5.22 4.11
N PHE A 93 -3.70 5.74 5.32
CA PHE A 93 -4.74 6.68 5.70
C PHE A 93 -4.19 7.99 6.29
N ASP A 94 -2.88 8.05 6.54
CA ASP A 94 -2.17 9.19 7.10
C ASP A 94 -0.96 9.54 6.23
N ALA A 95 -1.01 10.69 5.57
CA ALA A 95 0.06 11.14 4.68
C ALA A 95 1.38 11.41 5.42
N LEU A 96 1.34 11.77 6.72
CA LEU A 96 2.56 11.99 7.49
C LEU A 96 3.26 10.66 7.82
N ASN A 97 2.51 9.61 8.15
CA ASN A 97 3.05 8.25 8.27
C ASN A 97 3.69 7.79 6.94
N THR A 98 2.98 8.02 5.82
CA THR A 98 3.49 7.67 4.49
C THR A 98 4.77 8.41 4.15
N LYS A 99 4.91 9.68 4.54
CA LYS A 99 6.17 10.43 4.38
C LYS A 99 7.31 9.85 5.22
N ALA A 100 7.04 9.39 6.43
CA ALA A 100 8.05 8.72 7.24
C ALA A 100 8.54 7.43 6.56
N ALA A 101 7.62 6.63 5.99
CA ALA A 101 7.97 5.44 5.23
C ALA A 101 8.79 5.77 3.96
N LEU A 102 8.38 6.79 3.19
CA LEU A 102 9.09 7.23 1.99
C LEU A 102 10.50 7.74 2.29
N SER A 103 10.66 8.54 3.35
CA SER A 103 11.99 8.98 3.80
C SER A 103 12.87 7.80 4.18
N ALA A 104 12.32 6.85 4.93
CA ALA A 104 13.02 5.64 5.34
C ALA A 104 13.49 4.80 4.14
N ILE A 105 12.63 4.59 3.14
CA ILE A 105 12.98 3.85 1.93
C ILE A 105 14.07 4.57 1.13
N SER A 106 13.96 5.89 0.96
CA SER A 106 14.94 6.71 0.23
C SER A 106 16.34 6.64 0.88
N ASP A 107 16.40 6.60 2.20
CA ASP A 107 17.66 6.48 2.93
C ASP A 107 18.24 5.06 2.89
N CYS A 108 17.40 4.03 2.77
CA CYS A 108 17.87 2.64 2.57
C CYS A 108 18.41 2.43 1.15
N HIS A 109 17.73 2.99 0.15
CA HIS A 109 18.12 2.84 -1.25
C HIS A 109 17.52 3.99 -2.08
N VAL A 110 18.39 4.80 -2.66
CA VAL A 110 17.98 5.90 -3.54
C VAL A 110 17.26 5.36 -4.77
N ASP A 111 16.14 5.98 -5.13
CA ASP A 111 15.31 5.62 -6.30
C ASP A 111 14.75 4.19 -6.28
N PHE A 112 14.60 3.57 -5.10
CA PHE A 112 13.94 2.26 -5.00
C PHE A 112 12.46 2.40 -5.44
N PRO A 113 11.95 1.50 -6.31
CA PRO A 113 10.58 1.61 -6.82
C PRO A 113 9.55 1.51 -5.68
N VAL A 114 8.64 2.49 -5.59
CA VAL A 114 7.60 2.53 -4.57
C VAL A 114 6.23 2.66 -5.20
N ILE A 115 5.30 1.84 -4.74
CA ILE A 115 3.86 1.98 -4.97
C ILE A 115 3.22 2.47 -3.69
N ILE A 116 2.34 3.47 -3.77
CA ILE A 116 1.54 3.95 -2.64
C ILE A 116 0.08 3.58 -2.90
N SER A 117 -0.55 2.91 -1.96
CA SER A 117 -1.97 2.57 -2.03
C SER A 117 -2.71 3.10 -0.81
N VAL A 118 -3.70 3.95 -1.06
CA VAL A 118 -4.45 4.69 -0.03
C VAL A 118 -5.75 3.95 0.30
N SER A 119 -6.12 3.95 1.56
CA SER A 119 -7.43 3.52 2.03
C SER A 119 -8.30 4.73 2.35
N VAL A 120 -9.44 4.83 1.70
CA VAL A 120 -10.44 5.87 1.97
C VAL A 120 -11.44 5.39 3.01
N SER A 121 -12.06 6.32 3.75
CA SER A 121 -13.00 5.97 4.82
C SER A 121 -14.38 5.58 4.29
N ASP A 122 -14.77 6.18 3.17
CA ASP A 122 -16.09 6.01 2.55
C ASP A 122 -16.09 6.49 1.09
N ARG A 123 -17.27 6.50 0.47
CA ARG A 123 -17.49 6.98 -0.92
C ARG A 123 -17.15 8.45 -1.16
N SER A 124 -16.88 9.25 -0.12
CA SER A 124 -16.41 10.63 -0.29
C SER A 124 -14.98 10.73 -0.83
N GLY A 125 -14.24 9.61 -0.88
CA GLY A 125 -12.86 9.56 -1.33
C GLY A 125 -11.87 10.26 -0.36
N ARG A 126 -12.26 10.40 0.93
CA ARG A 126 -11.38 10.96 1.95
C ARG A 126 -10.78 9.89 2.82
N THR A 127 -9.52 10.10 3.20
CA THR A 127 -8.84 9.26 4.19
C THR A 127 -9.39 9.51 5.59
N LEU A 128 -9.05 8.66 6.54
CA LEU A 128 -9.40 8.83 7.96
C LEU A 128 -8.92 10.18 8.54
N THR A 129 -7.82 10.72 8.02
CA THR A 129 -7.31 12.04 8.40
C THR A 129 -8.01 13.20 7.66
N GLY A 130 -9.02 12.91 6.83
CA GLY A 130 -9.85 13.90 6.13
C GLY A 130 -9.29 14.40 4.80
N GLN A 131 -8.10 13.94 4.36
CA GLN A 131 -7.51 14.36 3.10
C GLN A 131 -8.21 13.74 1.89
N THR A 132 -8.35 14.50 0.80
CA THR A 132 -8.72 13.95 -0.51
C THR A 132 -7.53 13.20 -1.11
N LEU A 133 -7.79 12.30 -2.07
CA LEU A 133 -6.75 11.55 -2.78
C LEU A 133 -5.76 12.49 -3.50
N GLU A 134 -6.24 13.55 -4.14
CA GLU A 134 -5.39 14.54 -4.80
C GLU A 134 -4.50 15.30 -3.80
N ALA A 135 -5.04 15.68 -2.63
CA ALA A 135 -4.26 16.32 -1.58
C ALA A 135 -3.19 15.37 -1.02
N PHE A 136 -3.54 14.10 -0.84
CA PHE A 136 -2.58 13.07 -0.42
C PHE A 136 -1.47 12.90 -1.46
N TYR A 137 -1.83 12.65 -2.73
CA TYR A 137 -0.87 12.55 -3.82
C TYR A 137 0.05 13.76 -3.93
N THR A 138 -0.53 14.96 -3.89
CA THR A 138 0.25 16.21 -3.97
C THR A 138 1.26 16.33 -2.84
N SER A 139 0.95 15.78 -1.65
CA SER A 139 1.87 15.81 -0.51
C SER A 139 3.04 14.83 -0.62
N VAL A 140 2.97 13.82 -1.50
CA VAL A 140 3.97 12.75 -1.65
C VAL A 140 4.61 12.66 -3.03
N LYS A 141 4.03 13.29 -4.07
CA LYS A 141 4.47 13.19 -5.47
C LYS A 141 5.89 13.70 -5.77
N HIS A 142 6.54 14.35 -4.80
CA HIS A 142 7.94 14.77 -4.92
C HIS A 142 8.93 13.62 -4.70
N TYR A 143 8.46 12.47 -4.19
CA TYR A 143 9.22 11.22 -4.19
C TYR A 143 9.07 10.51 -5.54
N PRO A 144 10.06 9.69 -5.96
CA PRO A 144 9.98 8.90 -7.20
C PRO A 144 9.04 7.70 -7.05
N ILE A 145 7.72 7.93 -7.05
CA ILE A 145 6.71 6.89 -6.94
C ILE A 145 6.36 6.28 -8.29
N LEU A 146 6.37 4.95 -8.36
CA LEU A 146 6.01 4.17 -9.55
C LEU A 146 4.51 4.22 -9.83
N ALA A 147 3.70 4.01 -8.80
CA ALA A 147 2.25 4.07 -8.89
C ALA A 147 1.63 4.65 -7.62
N PHE A 148 0.46 5.27 -7.79
CA PHE A 148 -0.37 5.76 -6.70
C PHE A 148 -1.79 5.21 -6.87
N GLY A 149 -2.42 4.73 -5.81
CA GLY A 149 -3.69 4.05 -5.97
C GLY A 149 -4.51 3.89 -4.72
N LEU A 150 -5.46 2.98 -4.80
CA LEU A 150 -6.47 2.68 -3.80
C LEU A 150 -6.50 1.19 -3.49
N ASN A 151 -6.75 0.84 -2.23
CA ASN A 151 -7.09 -0.52 -1.85
C ASN A 151 -8.09 -0.55 -0.70
N CYS A 152 -8.75 -1.69 -0.57
CA CYS A 152 -9.72 -2.04 0.48
C CYS A 152 -10.80 -0.97 0.75
N SER A 153 -11.54 -1.05 1.85
CA SER A 153 -12.65 -0.18 2.27
C SER A 153 -13.89 -0.23 1.39
N LEU A 154 -13.74 -0.19 0.08
CA LEU A 154 -14.82 -0.15 -0.91
C LEU A 154 -14.74 -1.35 -1.87
N GLY A 155 -15.88 -1.70 -2.47
CA GLY A 155 -15.93 -2.60 -3.62
C GLY A 155 -15.56 -1.89 -4.92
N ALA A 156 -15.37 -2.66 -6.00
CA ALA A 156 -14.93 -2.14 -7.29
C ALA A 156 -15.87 -1.06 -7.86
N ALA A 157 -17.17 -1.27 -7.80
CA ALA A 157 -18.15 -0.30 -8.29
C ALA A 157 -18.07 1.07 -7.59
N ASP A 158 -17.79 1.07 -6.28
CA ASP A 158 -17.65 2.30 -5.49
C ASP A 158 -16.29 2.98 -5.69
N MET A 159 -15.27 2.21 -6.07
CA MET A 159 -13.94 2.75 -6.39
C MET A 159 -13.84 3.32 -7.79
N THR A 160 -14.64 2.86 -8.75
CA THR A 160 -14.59 3.29 -10.15
C THR A 160 -14.59 4.83 -10.30
N PRO A 161 -15.51 5.60 -9.70
CA PRO A 161 -15.50 7.05 -9.82
C PRO A 161 -14.22 7.71 -9.26
N LEU A 162 -13.63 7.12 -8.22
CA LEU A 162 -12.39 7.62 -7.62
C LEU A 162 -11.18 7.37 -8.54
N VAL A 163 -11.12 6.19 -9.16
CA VAL A 163 -10.07 5.82 -10.13
C VAL A 163 -10.16 6.70 -11.38
N GLU A 164 -11.37 6.92 -11.91
CA GLU A 164 -11.61 7.83 -13.03
C GLU A 164 -11.14 9.27 -12.72
N ASP A 165 -11.43 9.76 -11.53
CA ASP A 165 -10.97 11.07 -11.09
C ASP A 165 -9.44 11.13 -10.96
N MET A 166 -8.83 10.09 -10.39
CA MET A 166 -7.37 9.97 -10.32
C MET A 166 -6.71 10.01 -11.70
N GLY A 167 -7.33 9.42 -12.72
CA GLY A 167 -6.84 9.44 -14.09
C GLY A 167 -6.71 10.85 -14.70
N ARG A 168 -7.32 11.88 -14.10
CA ARG A 168 -7.25 13.27 -14.56
C ARG A 168 -6.07 14.05 -14.01
N TRP A 169 -5.60 13.73 -12.83
CA TRP A 169 -4.59 14.52 -12.11
C TRP A 169 -3.35 13.72 -11.64
N CYS A 170 -3.43 12.37 -11.59
CA CYS A 170 -2.31 11.55 -11.16
C CYS A 170 -1.26 11.47 -12.28
N GLY A 171 -0.03 11.89 -11.98
CA GLY A 171 1.09 11.81 -12.93
C GLY A 171 1.86 10.49 -12.88
N SER A 172 1.50 9.58 -11.96
CA SER A 172 2.06 8.24 -11.84
C SER A 172 1.08 7.20 -12.39
N ALA A 173 1.52 5.94 -12.57
CA ALA A 173 0.59 4.86 -12.86
C ALA A 173 -0.47 4.73 -11.76
N VAL A 174 -1.71 4.37 -12.13
CA VAL A 174 -2.79 4.18 -11.16
C VAL A 174 -2.90 2.71 -10.81
N SER A 175 -2.96 2.41 -9.51
CA SER A 175 -3.15 1.06 -8.96
C SER A 175 -4.48 0.98 -8.22
N CYS A 176 -5.24 -0.11 -8.40
CA CYS A 176 -6.48 -0.33 -7.66
C CYS A 176 -6.68 -1.81 -7.38
N TYR A 177 -6.96 -2.15 -6.12
CA TYR A 177 -7.35 -3.50 -5.70
C TYR A 177 -8.45 -3.40 -4.63
N PRO A 178 -9.71 -3.41 -5.10
CA PRO A 178 -10.90 -3.27 -4.26
C PRO A 178 -11.18 -4.53 -3.45
N ASN A 179 -12.07 -4.42 -2.47
CA ASN A 179 -12.62 -5.58 -1.78
C ASN A 179 -13.46 -6.43 -2.74
N ALA A 180 -13.40 -7.76 -2.59
CA ALA A 180 -14.28 -8.71 -3.25
C ALA A 180 -15.64 -8.78 -2.52
N GLY A 181 -16.42 -7.73 -2.63
CA GLY A 181 -17.62 -7.50 -1.85
C GLY A 181 -17.34 -7.00 -0.42
N LEU A 182 -18.42 -6.67 0.26
CA LEU A 182 -18.43 -6.34 1.69
C LEU A 182 -19.23 -7.42 2.43
N PRO A 183 -18.98 -7.65 3.72
CA PRO A 183 -19.75 -8.61 4.48
C PRO A 183 -21.23 -8.21 4.53
N ASN A 184 -22.14 -9.19 4.28
CA ASN A 184 -23.56 -9.02 4.45
C ASN A 184 -23.95 -9.04 5.95
N GLU A 185 -25.23 -8.88 6.27
CA GLU A 185 -25.75 -8.86 7.67
C GLU A 185 -25.42 -10.14 8.46
N MET A 186 -25.18 -11.25 7.77
CA MET A 186 -24.83 -12.55 8.35
C MET A 186 -23.30 -12.77 8.43
N GLY A 187 -22.49 -11.80 7.98
CA GLY A 187 -21.02 -11.88 7.91
C GLY A 187 -20.49 -12.70 6.73
N GLY A 188 -21.35 -13.12 5.79
CA GLY A 188 -20.95 -13.78 4.55
C GLY A 188 -20.59 -12.78 3.45
N TYR A 189 -19.99 -13.27 2.38
CA TYR A 189 -19.63 -12.48 1.19
C TYR A 189 -20.37 -13.05 -0.01
N ASP A 190 -21.15 -12.21 -0.68
CA ASP A 190 -22.06 -12.62 -1.76
C ASP A 190 -21.48 -12.38 -3.16
N GLN A 191 -20.44 -11.55 -3.30
CA GLN A 191 -19.86 -11.22 -4.60
C GLN A 191 -19.19 -12.43 -5.24
N THR A 192 -19.62 -12.76 -6.46
CA THR A 192 -19.04 -13.84 -7.25
C THR A 192 -17.79 -13.38 -8.02
N PRO A 193 -16.91 -14.33 -8.48
CA PRO A 193 -15.78 -14.00 -9.34
C PRO A 193 -16.20 -13.31 -10.65
N GLU A 194 -17.34 -13.70 -11.23
CA GLU A 194 -17.88 -13.14 -12.47
C GLU A 194 -18.32 -11.68 -12.27
N GLU A 195 -19.01 -11.37 -11.17
CA GLU A 195 -19.40 -10.01 -10.83
C GLU A 195 -18.17 -9.12 -10.58
N MET A 196 -17.17 -9.61 -9.86
CA MET A 196 -15.93 -8.90 -9.63
C MET A 196 -15.19 -8.63 -10.94
N ALA A 197 -15.09 -9.63 -11.82
CA ALA A 197 -14.45 -9.49 -13.13
C ALA A 197 -15.16 -8.45 -14.01
N GLN A 198 -16.49 -8.43 -13.99
CA GLN A 198 -17.29 -7.46 -14.73
C GLN A 198 -17.03 -6.03 -14.20
N GLN A 199 -17.10 -5.84 -12.89
CA GLN A 199 -16.89 -4.52 -12.27
C GLN A 199 -15.47 -3.98 -12.50
N VAL A 200 -14.44 -4.84 -12.40
CA VAL A 200 -13.05 -4.44 -12.66
C VAL A 200 -12.82 -4.13 -14.14
N LYS A 201 -13.56 -4.78 -15.06
CA LYS A 201 -13.48 -4.48 -16.49
C LYS A 201 -14.11 -3.12 -16.85
N GLU A 202 -15.08 -2.68 -16.06
CA GLU A 202 -15.77 -1.39 -16.23
C GLU A 202 -14.99 -0.21 -15.60
N MET A 203 -14.03 -0.52 -14.71
CA MET A 203 -13.14 0.45 -14.08
C MET A 203 -12.06 0.96 -15.05
#